data_a6e61b231abab5813d00f3b0e9a0abcf
#
_entry.id   a6e61b231abab5813d00f3b0e9a0abcf
#
_cell.length_a   1.000
_cell.length_b   1.000
_cell.length_c   1.000
_cell.angle_alpha   90.00
_cell.angle_beta   90.00
_cell.angle_gamma   90.00
#
_symmetry.space_group_name_H-M   'P 1'
#
loop_
_entity.id
_entity.type
_entity.pdbx_description
1 polymer ?
#
loop_
_entity_poly.entity_id
_entity_poly.type
_entity_poly.pdbx_seq_one_letter_code
_entity_poly.pdbx_strand_id
1 'polypeptide(L)'
;MELSLGENYPPSLYLTVHNLWREGFLVVQEDGAVVGFIAAVPSGAKVARILMLAVVPEWRNKTLGQRLMKELYANCIEKGMDTIILEVRKSNSEAISFYEQQGFSTYGEIKSFYSNGEDAHKMMRVLQT
;
A
#
# COMPACT_ATOMS: atom_id res chain seq x y z
N MET A 1 -12.22 -0.91 3.83
CA MET A 1 -12.19 0.40 3.17
C MET A 1 -10.76 0.84 2.96
N GLU A 2 -10.50 1.44 1.84
CA GLU A 2 -9.15 1.72 1.40
C GLU A 2 -8.55 2.93 2.12
N LEU A 3 -7.28 2.80 2.49
CA LEU A 3 -6.53 3.91 3.08
C LEU A 3 -5.75 4.71 2.05
N SER A 4 -5.37 4.09 0.94
CA SER A 4 -4.48 4.73 -0.02
C SER A 4 -5.08 4.99 -1.39
N LEU A 5 -5.91 4.09 -1.90
CA LEU A 5 -6.45 4.21 -3.25
C LEU A 5 -7.96 4.32 -3.19
N GLY A 6 -8.53 5.32 -3.80
CA GLY A 6 -9.98 5.46 -3.90
C GLY A 6 -10.57 4.83 -5.16
N GLU A 7 -9.80 4.01 -5.85
CA GLU A 7 -10.23 3.36 -7.09
C GLU A 7 -10.66 1.93 -6.83
N ASN A 8 -11.66 1.48 -7.56
CA ASN A 8 -12.08 0.08 -7.53
C ASN A 8 -11.39 -0.66 -8.66
N TYR A 9 -10.75 -1.76 -8.33
CA TYR A 9 -10.05 -2.58 -9.31
C TYR A 9 -10.84 -3.84 -9.61
N PRO A 10 -10.79 -4.35 -10.84
CA PRO A 10 -11.47 -5.60 -11.18
C PRO A 10 -10.80 -6.80 -10.48
N PRO A 11 -11.55 -7.89 -10.24
CA PRO A 11 -10.98 -9.08 -9.60
C PRO A 11 -9.76 -9.65 -10.32
N SER A 12 -9.70 -9.54 -11.64
CA SER A 12 -8.56 -10.01 -12.41
C SER A 12 -7.27 -9.30 -12.05
N LEU A 13 -7.34 -8.04 -11.61
CA LEU A 13 -6.16 -7.30 -11.19
C LEU A 13 -5.57 -7.90 -9.92
N TYR A 14 -6.42 -8.26 -8.95
CA TYR A 14 -5.96 -8.86 -7.71
C TYR A 14 -5.21 -10.16 -7.96
N LEU A 15 -5.73 -10.99 -8.87
CA LEU A 15 -5.06 -12.23 -9.25
C LEU A 15 -3.72 -11.97 -9.91
N THR A 16 -3.66 -10.98 -10.79
CA THR A 16 -2.42 -10.58 -11.46
C THR A 16 -1.38 -10.12 -10.45
N VAL A 17 -1.78 -9.27 -9.50
CA VAL A 17 -0.89 -8.77 -8.45
C VAL A 17 -0.35 -9.92 -7.61
N HIS A 18 -1.20 -10.85 -7.21
CA HIS A 18 -0.80 -12.03 -6.44
C HIS A 18 0.23 -12.86 -7.20
N ASN A 19 0.04 -13.03 -8.52
CA ASN A 19 0.96 -13.82 -9.35
C ASN A 19 2.29 -13.13 -9.61
N LEU A 20 2.31 -11.78 -9.61
CA LEU A 20 3.55 -11.04 -9.82
C LEU A 20 4.50 -11.15 -8.65
N TRP A 21 3.98 -11.10 -7.45
CA TRP A 21 4.78 -11.22 -6.24
C TRP A 21 3.88 -11.62 -5.09
N ARG A 22 3.86 -12.91 -4.81
CA ARG A 22 2.96 -13.49 -3.81
C ARG A 22 3.13 -12.86 -2.42
N GLU A 23 4.38 -12.65 -2.00
CA GLU A 23 4.68 -12.10 -0.68
C GLU A 23 4.38 -10.59 -0.57
N GLY A 24 4.02 -9.96 -1.67
CA GLY A 24 3.53 -8.58 -1.67
C GLY A 24 2.03 -8.47 -1.48
N PHE A 25 1.31 -9.59 -1.49
CA PHE A 25 -0.14 -9.61 -1.30
C PHE A 25 -0.44 -10.31 0.01
N LEU A 26 -0.69 -9.52 1.05
CA LEU A 26 -0.87 -10.03 2.41
C LEU A 26 -2.27 -9.72 2.90
N VAL A 27 -2.89 -10.69 3.57
CA VAL A 27 -4.25 -10.51 4.11
C VAL A 27 -4.24 -10.85 5.59
N VAL A 28 -5.15 -10.24 6.34
CA VAL A 28 -5.41 -10.57 7.73
C VAL A 28 -6.84 -11.07 7.82
N GLN A 29 -7.01 -12.26 8.41
CA GLN A 29 -8.32 -12.85 8.65
C GLN A 29 -8.58 -12.93 10.15
N GLU A 30 -9.82 -12.60 10.52
CA GLU A 30 -10.31 -12.77 11.88
C GLU A 30 -11.67 -13.45 11.79
N ASP A 31 -11.85 -14.54 12.54
CA ASP A 31 -13.08 -15.31 12.57
C ASP A 31 -13.58 -15.70 11.17
N GLY A 32 -12.62 -16.04 10.28
CA GLY A 32 -12.93 -16.48 8.94
C GLY A 32 -13.19 -15.36 7.93
N ALA A 33 -13.16 -14.11 8.35
CA ALA A 33 -13.40 -12.98 7.47
C ALA A 33 -12.12 -12.19 7.22
N VAL A 34 -11.93 -11.70 6.01
CA VAL A 34 -10.80 -10.82 5.70
C VAL A 34 -11.11 -9.43 6.24
N VAL A 35 -10.28 -8.95 7.16
CA VAL A 35 -10.46 -7.64 7.80
C VAL A 35 -9.47 -6.60 7.32
N GLY A 36 -8.44 -7.01 6.60
CA GLY A 36 -7.50 -6.09 6.00
C GLY A 36 -6.57 -6.78 5.02
N PHE A 37 -6.03 -6.01 4.09
CA PHE A 37 -5.04 -6.54 3.16
C PHE A 37 -4.16 -5.43 2.61
N ILE A 38 -2.99 -5.82 2.09
CA ILE A 38 -2.11 -4.94 1.36
C ILE A 38 -1.70 -5.63 0.06
N ALA A 39 -1.62 -4.88 -1.02
CA ALA A 39 -1.21 -5.39 -2.31
C ALA A 39 -0.06 -4.55 -2.85
N ALA A 40 1.07 -5.18 -3.11
CA ALA A 40 2.25 -4.53 -3.64
C ALA A 40 2.83 -5.34 -4.79
N VAL A 41 3.51 -4.66 -5.70
CA VAL A 41 4.12 -5.29 -6.87
C VAL A 41 5.56 -4.79 -7.02
N PRO A 42 6.44 -5.58 -7.67
CA PRO A 42 7.75 -5.07 -8.04
C PRO A 42 7.61 -3.94 -9.05
N SER A 43 8.45 -2.91 -8.89
CA SER A 43 8.41 -1.73 -9.75
C SER A 43 9.83 -1.26 -10.04
N GLY A 44 10.54 -2.04 -10.85
CA GLY A 44 11.93 -1.80 -11.14
C GLY A 44 12.84 -2.58 -10.19
N ALA A 45 14.16 -2.38 -10.33
CA ALA A 45 15.13 -3.06 -9.50
C ALA A 45 15.04 -2.54 -8.07
N LYS A 46 14.88 -3.43 -7.11
CA LYS A 46 14.89 -3.13 -5.68
C LYS A 46 13.77 -2.22 -5.20
N VAL A 47 12.70 -2.05 -5.99
CA VAL A 47 11.59 -1.16 -5.63
C VAL A 47 10.30 -1.96 -5.59
N ALA A 48 9.53 -1.78 -4.52
CA ALA A 48 8.16 -2.28 -4.41
C ALA A 48 7.20 -1.09 -4.49
N ARG A 49 6.07 -1.29 -5.16
CA ARG A 49 5.01 -0.27 -5.25
C ARG A 49 3.76 -0.80 -4.59
N ILE A 50 3.26 -0.08 -3.59
CA ILE A 50 2.00 -0.42 -2.96
C ILE A 50 0.87 0.08 -3.86
N LEU A 51 0.00 -0.83 -4.28
CA LEU A 51 -1.17 -0.48 -5.07
C LEU A 51 -2.37 -0.22 -4.19
N MET A 52 -2.47 -0.93 -3.06
CA MET A 52 -3.66 -0.86 -2.23
C MET A 52 -3.34 -1.30 -0.80
N LEU A 53 -3.91 -0.59 0.16
CA LEU A 53 -3.93 -0.99 1.55
C LEU A 53 -5.35 -0.72 2.06
N ALA A 54 -6.02 -1.74 2.55
CA ALA A 54 -7.39 -1.63 3.00
C ALA A 54 -7.59 -2.33 4.33
N VAL A 55 -8.36 -1.69 5.22
CA VAL A 55 -8.73 -2.24 6.52
C VAL A 55 -10.21 -1.91 6.73
N VAL A 56 -11.00 -2.90 7.12
CA VAL A 56 -12.41 -2.66 7.39
C VAL A 56 -12.57 -1.65 8.54
N PRO A 57 -13.64 -0.82 8.55
CA PRO A 57 -13.76 0.26 9.53
C PRO A 57 -13.68 -0.21 10.99
N GLU A 58 -14.25 -1.36 11.30
CA GLU A 58 -14.27 -1.89 12.66
C GLU A 58 -12.88 -2.25 13.18
N TRP A 59 -11.92 -2.46 12.27
CA TRP A 59 -10.56 -2.86 12.61
C TRP A 59 -9.53 -1.75 12.43
N ARG A 60 -9.94 -0.56 12.02
CA ARG A 60 -9.06 0.60 11.97
C ARG A 60 -8.67 0.99 13.38
N ASN A 61 -7.72 1.67 13.66
CA ASN A 61 -7.26 2.03 15.01
C ASN A 61 -6.86 0.83 15.88
N LYS A 62 -6.71 -0.36 15.28
CA LYS A 62 -6.26 -1.55 16.00
C LYS A 62 -4.88 -2.00 15.52
N THR A 63 -4.12 -1.10 14.95
CA THR A 63 -2.75 -1.30 14.46
C THR A 63 -2.63 -2.32 13.33
N LEU A 64 -3.75 -2.67 12.69
CA LEU A 64 -3.75 -3.67 11.64
C LEU A 64 -2.96 -3.21 10.42
N GLY A 65 -3.12 -1.94 10.03
CA GLY A 65 -2.33 -1.36 8.93
C GLY A 65 -0.84 -1.41 9.22
N GLN A 66 -0.46 -1.13 10.46
CA GLN A 66 0.95 -1.21 10.86
C GLN A 66 1.48 -2.63 10.76
N ARG A 67 0.69 -3.62 11.16
CA ARG A 67 1.07 -5.03 11.06
C ARG A 67 1.27 -5.46 9.61
N LEU A 68 0.37 -5.04 8.73
CA LEU A 68 0.50 -5.33 7.30
C LEU A 68 1.76 -4.68 6.73
N MET A 69 2.03 -3.43 7.07
CA MET A 69 3.22 -2.74 6.61
C MET A 69 4.50 -3.42 7.13
N LYS A 70 4.51 -3.81 8.39
CA LYS A 70 5.67 -4.47 8.99
C LYS A 70 6.00 -5.77 8.26
N GLU A 71 4.99 -6.56 7.96
CA GLU A 71 5.17 -7.81 7.22
C GLU A 71 5.68 -7.54 5.81
N LEU A 72 5.13 -6.51 5.17
CA LEU A 72 5.60 -6.13 3.83
C LEU A 72 7.07 -5.70 3.85
N TYR A 73 7.49 -4.94 4.86
CA TYR A 73 8.89 -4.52 4.97
C TYR A 73 9.82 -5.74 5.04
N ALA A 74 9.47 -6.72 5.89
CA ALA A 74 10.26 -7.92 6.02
C ALA A 74 10.37 -8.67 4.69
N ASN A 75 9.26 -8.79 3.97
CA ASN A 75 9.25 -9.49 2.69
C ASN A 75 10.02 -8.72 1.60
N CYS A 76 9.97 -7.39 1.64
CA CYS A 76 10.78 -6.57 0.74
C CYS A 76 12.26 -6.79 0.97
N ILE A 77 12.70 -6.75 2.22
CA ILE A 77 14.10 -6.94 2.58
C ILE A 77 14.57 -8.32 2.15
N GLU A 78 13.77 -9.32 2.40
CA GLU A 78 14.11 -10.70 2.01
C GLU A 78 14.28 -10.85 0.50
N LYS A 79 13.46 -10.13 -0.28
CA LYS A 79 13.55 -10.14 -1.74
C LYS A 79 14.66 -9.26 -2.29
N GLY A 80 15.32 -8.49 -1.45
CA GLY A 80 16.40 -7.59 -1.88
C GLY A 80 15.90 -6.22 -2.32
N MET A 81 14.67 -5.87 -1.97
CA MET A 81 14.11 -4.55 -2.25
C MET A 81 14.49 -3.59 -1.12
N ASP A 82 14.84 -2.37 -1.48
CA ASP A 82 15.26 -1.37 -0.49
C ASP A 82 14.41 -0.10 -0.51
N THR A 83 13.41 -0.03 -1.38
CA THR A 83 12.57 1.16 -1.50
C THR A 83 11.13 0.77 -1.74
N ILE A 84 10.21 1.47 -1.09
CA ILE A 84 8.78 1.29 -1.31
C ILE A 84 8.21 2.63 -1.76
N ILE A 85 7.41 2.61 -2.84
CA ILE A 85 6.75 3.78 -3.37
C ILE A 85 5.24 3.56 -3.40
N LEU A 86 4.51 4.66 -3.40
CA LEU A 86 3.06 4.64 -3.54
C LEU A 86 2.54 5.97 -4.05
N GLU A 87 1.31 5.95 -4.55
CA GLU A 87 0.55 7.16 -4.85
C GLU A 87 -0.65 7.22 -3.91
N VAL A 88 -0.98 8.40 -3.44
CA VAL A 88 -2.12 8.62 -2.55
C VAL A 88 -2.85 9.89 -2.96
N ARG A 89 -4.18 9.89 -2.88
CA ARG A 89 -4.97 11.09 -3.21
C ARG A 89 -4.51 12.27 -2.36
N LYS A 90 -4.33 13.40 -3.01
CA LYS A 90 -3.90 14.62 -2.32
C LYS A 90 -4.85 15.01 -1.18
N SER A 91 -6.14 14.72 -1.34
CA SER A 91 -7.16 15.03 -0.33
C SER A 91 -7.24 14.02 0.80
N ASN A 92 -6.57 12.85 0.67
CA ASN A 92 -6.66 11.80 1.67
C ASN A 92 -5.65 12.05 2.80
N SER A 93 -5.96 13.01 3.66
CA SER A 93 -5.05 13.40 4.75
C SER A 93 -4.84 12.28 5.76
N GLU A 94 -5.84 11.43 5.98
CA GLU A 94 -5.71 10.29 6.89
C GLU A 94 -4.65 9.31 6.39
N ALA A 95 -4.70 8.95 5.10
CA ALA A 95 -3.72 8.04 4.53
C ALA A 95 -2.32 8.67 4.49
N ILE A 96 -2.23 9.92 4.11
CA ILE A 96 -0.94 10.62 4.08
C ILE A 96 -0.31 10.62 5.46
N SER A 97 -1.08 10.94 6.48
CA SER A 97 -0.60 10.93 7.86
C SER A 97 -0.15 9.53 8.29
N PHE A 98 -0.91 8.52 7.94
CA PHE A 98 -0.54 7.14 8.24
C PHE A 98 0.82 6.79 7.62
N TYR A 99 1.01 7.09 6.34
CA TYR A 99 2.27 6.78 5.67
C TYR A 99 3.42 7.61 6.21
N GLU A 100 3.19 8.86 6.59
CA GLU A 100 4.23 9.66 7.23
C GLU A 100 4.68 9.04 8.54
N GLN A 101 3.74 8.54 9.33
CA GLN A 101 4.06 7.82 10.58
C GLN A 101 4.82 6.53 10.30
N GLN A 102 4.63 5.94 9.12
CA GLN A 102 5.36 4.75 8.68
C GLN A 102 6.73 5.08 8.10
N GLY A 103 7.14 6.33 8.13
CA GLY A 103 8.46 6.74 7.63
C GLY A 103 8.51 7.10 6.16
N PHE A 104 7.35 7.25 5.51
CA PHE A 104 7.30 7.72 4.12
C PHE A 104 7.37 9.23 4.07
N SER A 105 7.90 9.76 2.98
CA SER A 105 7.87 11.19 2.70
C SER A 105 7.40 11.44 1.28
N THR A 106 6.77 12.57 1.07
CA THR A 106 6.30 12.98 -0.25
C THR A 106 7.48 13.46 -1.08
N TYR A 107 7.63 12.94 -2.29
CA TYR A 107 8.73 13.34 -3.18
C TYR A 107 8.22 13.91 -4.50
N GLY A 108 6.93 14.03 -4.69
CA GLY A 108 6.38 14.62 -5.90
C GLY A 108 4.87 14.51 -5.96
N GLU A 109 4.31 14.99 -7.05
CA GLU A 109 2.88 14.94 -7.33
C GLU A 109 2.66 14.48 -8.77
N ILE A 110 1.51 13.85 -9.01
CA ILE A 110 1.07 13.53 -10.37
C ILE A 110 -0.27 14.24 -10.56
N LYS A 111 -0.33 15.16 -11.51
CA LYS A 111 -1.55 15.89 -11.80
C LYS A 111 -2.58 14.99 -12.45
N SER A 112 -3.84 15.13 -12.02
CA SER A 112 -4.98 14.42 -12.59
C SER A 112 -4.76 12.89 -12.67
N PHE A 113 -4.18 12.31 -11.63
CA PHE A 113 -3.83 10.89 -11.61
C PHE A 113 -5.05 9.98 -11.52
N TYR A 114 -6.05 10.40 -10.72
CA TYR A 114 -7.25 9.58 -10.48
C TYR A 114 -8.34 9.89 -11.51
N SER A 115 -9.26 8.94 -11.69
CA SER A 115 -10.31 9.03 -12.70
C SER A 115 -11.20 10.27 -12.54
N ASN A 116 -11.34 10.80 -11.32
CA ASN A 116 -12.11 12.01 -11.06
C ASN A 116 -11.31 13.30 -11.26
N GLY A 117 -10.08 13.20 -11.78
CA GLY A 117 -9.22 14.35 -12.03
C GLY A 117 -8.39 14.80 -10.83
N GLU A 118 -8.50 14.11 -9.71
CA GLU A 118 -7.76 14.48 -8.50
C GLU A 118 -6.28 14.15 -8.64
N ASP A 119 -5.43 14.99 -8.05
CA ASP A 119 -3.99 14.82 -8.06
C ASP A 119 -3.58 13.76 -7.03
N ALA A 120 -2.41 13.15 -7.25
CA ALA A 120 -1.81 12.22 -6.31
C ALA A 120 -0.52 12.80 -5.74
N HIS A 121 -0.27 12.53 -4.46
CA HIS A 121 1.07 12.64 -3.89
C HIS A 121 1.83 11.36 -4.18
N LYS A 122 3.09 11.50 -4.54
CA LYS A 122 4.01 10.36 -4.65
C LYS A 122 4.81 10.30 -3.35
N MET A 123 4.75 9.16 -2.67
CA MET A 123 5.45 8.99 -1.41
C MET A 123 6.42 7.81 -1.50
N MET A 124 7.49 7.87 -0.72
CA MET A 124 8.47 6.79 -0.71
C MET A 124 9.08 6.62 0.68
N ARG A 125 9.52 5.40 0.93
CA ARG A 125 10.33 5.07 2.10
C ARG A 125 11.50 4.21 1.67
N VAL A 126 12.71 4.57 2.13
CA VAL A 126 13.91 3.75 1.93
C VAL A 126 14.04 2.83 3.13
N LEU A 127 14.18 1.54 2.86
CA LEU A 127 14.29 0.53 3.91
C LEU A 127 15.75 0.37 4.30
N GLN A 128 15.99 0.21 5.59
CA GLN A 128 17.31 -0.11 6.11
C GLN A 128 17.40 -1.60 6.36
N THR A 129 18.45 -2.20 5.89
CA THR A 129 18.69 -3.63 6.06
C THR A 129 19.73 -3.88 7.14
#